data_df2da812cc893a78df06c3e35c1c1318
#
_entry.id   df2da812cc893a78df06c3e35c1c1318
#
_cell.length_a   1.000
_cell.length_b   1.000
_cell.length_c   1.000
_cell.angle_alpha   90.00
_cell.angle_beta   90.00
_cell.angle_gamma   90.00
#
_symmetry.space_group_name_H-M   'P 1'
#
loop_
_entity.id
_entity.type
_entity.pdbx_description
1 polymer ?
#
loop_
_entity_poly.entity_id
_entity_poly.type
_entity_poly.pdbx_seq_one_letter_code
_entity_poly.pdbx_strand_id
1 'polypeptide(L)'
;MIKKITTILFAFTMFITLNVTNASEFPNNTITIICNWSAGGGQDTVSRLIAKFASERAGVPVVVNNVTGAGGSAGVRFASEAKPDGYTIGIIGSSFVARNY
;
A
#
# COMPACT_ATOMS: atom_id res chain seq x y z
N MET A 1 -35.20 21.91 -35.66
CA MET A 1 -34.59 22.30 -34.34
C MET A 1 -34.56 21.13 -33.38
N ILE A 2 -35.68 20.48 -33.09
CA ILE A 2 -35.79 19.35 -32.14
C ILE A 2 -34.92 18.16 -32.55
N LYS A 3 -34.88 17.78 -33.85
CA LYS A 3 -34.01 16.67 -34.34
C LYS A 3 -32.52 16.90 -34.13
N LYS A 4 -32.03 18.14 -34.24
CA LYS A 4 -30.61 18.50 -34.00
C LYS A 4 -30.26 18.47 -32.50
N ILE A 5 -31.18 18.85 -31.62
CA ILE A 5 -31.03 18.84 -30.18
C ILE A 5 -30.99 17.40 -29.67
N THR A 6 -31.85 16.51 -30.21
CA THR A 6 -31.87 15.09 -29.85
C THR A 6 -30.58 14.38 -30.26
N THR A 7 -30.01 14.72 -31.42
CA THR A 7 -28.74 14.13 -31.89
C THR A 7 -27.56 14.59 -31.02
N ILE A 8 -27.54 15.84 -30.58
CA ILE A 8 -26.49 16.38 -29.72
C ILE A 8 -26.59 15.77 -28.31
N LEU A 9 -27.81 15.61 -27.80
CA LEU A 9 -28.05 15.00 -26.50
C LEU A 9 -27.64 13.50 -26.48
N PHE A 10 -27.91 12.78 -27.59
CA PHE A 10 -27.51 11.37 -27.75
C PHE A 10 -25.98 11.20 -27.87
N ALA A 11 -25.32 12.12 -28.59
CA ALA A 11 -23.86 12.13 -28.69
C ALA A 11 -23.17 12.44 -27.32
N PHE A 12 -23.78 13.33 -26.53
CA PHE A 12 -23.24 13.70 -25.21
C PHE A 12 -23.40 12.57 -24.20
N THR A 13 -24.50 11.80 -24.23
CA THR A 13 -24.69 10.62 -23.36
C THR A 13 -23.74 9.48 -23.73
N MET A 14 -23.38 9.32 -25.00
CA MET A 14 -22.46 8.28 -25.46
C MET A 14 -21.00 8.56 -25.03
N PHE A 15 -20.64 9.81 -24.76
CA PHE A 15 -19.29 10.21 -24.34
C PHE A 15 -19.03 9.97 -22.84
N ILE A 16 -20.09 9.83 -22.02
CA ILE A 16 -19.97 9.65 -20.56
C ILE A 16 -19.69 8.18 -20.17
N THR A 17 -19.94 7.23 -21.06
CA THR A 17 -19.83 5.78 -20.73
C THR A 17 -18.44 5.17 -20.94
N LEU A 18 -17.43 5.93 -21.35
CA LEU A 18 -16.11 5.40 -21.76
C LEU A 18 -15.01 5.45 -20.65
N ASN A 19 -15.34 5.85 -19.43
CA ASN A 19 -14.38 5.86 -18.33
C ASN A 19 -14.72 4.82 -17.25
N VAL A 20 -14.95 3.56 -17.63
CA VAL A 20 -14.78 2.45 -16.69
C VAL A 20 -13.28 2.19 -16.60
N THR A 21 -12.59 2.96 -15.78
CA THR A 21 -11.27 2.57 -15.30
C THR A 21 -11.47 1.26 -14.55
N ASN A 22 -10.97 0.15 -15.11
CA ASN A 22 -10.76 -1.08 -14.39
C ASN A 22 -9.73 -0.76 -13.28
N ALA A 23 -10.20 -0.28 -12.14
CA ALA A 23 -9.42 -0.28 -10.93
C ALA A 23 -9.14 -1.76 -10.64
N SER A 24 -7.91 -2.21 -10.86
CA SER A 24 -7.50 -3.55 -10.49
C SER A 24 -7.81 -3.72 -9.00
N GLU A 25 -8.56 -4.78 -8.68
CA GLU A 25 -9.02 -5.03 -7.31
C GLU A 25 -7.81 -5.10 -6.37
N PHE A 26 -7.69 -4.13 -5.47
CA PHE A 26 -6.62 -4.07 -4.47
C PHE A 26 -7.03 -4.93 -3.25
N PRO A 27 -6.12 -5.74 -2.71
CA PRO A 27 -4.76 -6.06 -3.17
C PRO A 27 -4.74 -7.23 -4.18
N ASN A 28 -3.90 -7.14 -5.21
CA ASN A 28 -3.69 -8.20 -6.19
C ASN A 28 -2.22 -8.65 -6.30
N ASN A 29 -1.33 -8.08 -5.50
CA ASN A 29 0.11 -8.37 -5.44
C ASN A 29 0.56 -8.57 -4.01
N THR A 30 1.78 -9.09 -3.84
CA THR A 30 2.43 -9.24 -2.54
C THR A 30 2.57 -7.88 -1.83
N ILE A 31 2.16 -7.83 -0.57
CA ILE A 31 2.38 -6.67 0.31
C ILE A 31 3.66 -6.89 1.11
N THR A 32 4.52 -5.89 1.20
CA THR A 32 5.78 -5.96 1.95
C THR A 32 5.70 -5.09 3.19
N ILE A 33 5.96 -5.68 4.34
CA ILE A 33 6.13 -4.97 5.61
C ILE A 33 7.62 -4.72 5.82
N ILE A 34 8.01 -3.45 5.92
CA ILE A 34 9.37 -3.06 6.26
C ILE A 34 9.49 -2.98 7.79
N CYS A 35 10.30 -3.88 8.34
CA CYS A 35 10.67 -3.88 9.76
C CYS A 35 12.04 -3.21 9.91
N ASN A 36 12.12 -2.12 10.64
CA ASN A 36 13.36 -1.34 10.80
C ASN A 36 14.32 -1.90 11.88
N TRP A 37 14.07 -3.11 12.35
CA TRP A 37 14.91 -3.82 13.33
C TRP A 37 15.32 -5.20 12.81
N SER A 38 16.32 -5.77 13.49
CA SER A 38 16.90 -7.06 13.12
C SER A 38 15.90 -8.21 13.19
N ALA A 39 16.06 -9.15 12.28
CA ALA A 39 15.30 -10.40 12.29
C ALA A 39 15.50 -11.16 13.62
N GLY A 40 14.42 -11.77 14.13
CA GLY A 40 14.40 -12.49 15.41
C GLY A 40 14.20 -11.61 16.63
N GLY A 41 14.16 -10.30 16.52
CA GLY A 41 13.82 -9.39 17.60
C GLY A 41 12.31 -9.31 17.85
N GLY A 42 11.92 -8.63 18.93
CA GLY A 42 10.51 -8.50 19.31
C GLY A 42 9.65 -7.84 18.22
N GLN A 43 10.16 -6.79 17.57
CA GLN A 43 9.45 -6.11 16.50
C GLN A 43 9.31 -6.99 15.24
N ASP A 44 10.33 -7.78 14.92
CA ASP A 44 10.27 -8.75 13.82
C ASP A 44 9.20 -9.82 14.08
N THR A 45 9.16 -10.34 15.31
CA THR A 45 8.15 -11.33 15.73
C THR A 45 6.74 -10.79 15.57
N VAL A 46 6.48 -9.56 16.03
CA VAL A 46 5.18 -8.89 15.87
C VAL A 46 4.87 -8.65 14.39
N SER A 47 5.85 -8.18 13.61
CA SER A 47 5.67 -7.95 12.16
C SER A 47 5.28 -9.22 11.42
N ARG A 48 5.91 -10.35 11.73
CA ARG A 48 5.58 -11.66 11.12
C ARG A 48 4.21 -12.17 11.54
N LEU A 49 3.81 -11.92 12.78
CA LEU A 49 2.48 -12.28 13.25
C LEU A 49 1.40 -11.46 12.50
N ILE A 50 1.62 -10.16 12.37
CA ILE A 50 0.74 -9.28 11.58
C ILE A 50 0.70 -9.75 10.12
N ALA A 51 1.85 -10.05 9.51
CA ALA A 51 1.95 -10.52 8.13
C ALA A 51 1.13 -11.80 7.90
N LYS A 52 1.19 -12.75 8.84
CA LYS A 52 0.42 -13.98 8.76
C LYS A 52 -1.09 -13.71 8.71
N PHE A 53 -1.62 -12.99 9.68
CA PHE A 53 -3.07 -12.69 9.73
C PHE A 53 -3.52 -11.77 8.58
N ALA A 54 -2.67 -10.82 8.17
CA ALA A 54 -2.96 -9.96 7.03
C ALA A 54 -3.02 -10.75 5.73
N SER A 55 -2.11 -11.71 5.52
CA SER A 55 -2.09 -12.59 4.36
C SER A 55 -3.39 -13.41 4.23
N GLU A 56 -3.83 -13.99 5.36
CA GLU A 56 -5.08 -14.77 5.42
C GLU A 56 -6.31 -13.92 5.04
N ARG A 57 -6.33 -12.66 5.45
CA ARG A 57 -7.44 -11.75 5.18
C ARG A 57 -7.39 -11.09 3.81
N ALA A 58 -6.20 -10.72 3.36
CA ALA A 58 -6.01 -10.03 2.10
C ALA A 58 -6.08 -10.95 0.87
N GLY A 59 -5.91 -12.26 1.07
CA GLY A 59 -5.87 -13.24 -0.04
C GLY A 59 -4.62 -13.12 -0.92
N VAL A 60 -3.62 -12.34 -0.49
CA VAL A 60 -2.31 -12.19 -1.15
C VAL A 60 -1.20 -12.41 -0.13
N PRO A 61 0.03 -12.80 -0.55
CA PRO A 61 1.15 -12.90 0.36
C PRO A 61 1.47 -11.56 1.02
N VAL A 62 1.69 -11.59 2.34
CA VAL A 62 2.25 -10.46 3.08
C VAL A 62 3.56 -10.91 3.68
N VAL A 63 4.66 -10.26 3.32
CA VAL A 63 6.03 -10.66 3.70
C VAL A 63 6.69 -9.57 4.54
N VAL A 64 7.64 -9.98 5.40
CA VAL A 64 8.42 -9.05 6.21
C VAL A 64 9.83 -8.94 5.62
N ASN A 65 10.26 -7.70 5.39
CA ASN A 65 11.62 -7.37 4.99
C ASN A 65 12.28 -6.52 6.10
N ASN A 66 13.40 -7.03 6.66
CA ASN A 66 14.13 -6.33 7.69
C ASN A 66 15.16 -5.39 7.07
N VAL A 67 14.96 -4.08 7.23
CA VAL A 67 15.88 -3.03 6.76
C VAL A 67 16.43 -2.30 7.97
N THR A 68 17.61 -2.72 8.42
CA THR A 68 18.28 -2.23 9.64
C THR A 68 19.30 -1.13 9.32
N GLY A 69 19.71 -0.40 10.34
CA GLY A 69 20.77 0.60 10.25
C GLY A 69 20.39 1.96 10.82
N ALA A 70 21.40 2.71 11.25
CA ALA A 70 21.26 4.07 11.79
C ALA A 70 20.16 4.19 12.87
N GLY A 71 20.08 3.21 13.78
CA GLY A 71 19.07 3.19 14.84
C GLY A 71 17.64 3.03 14.34
N GLY A 72 17.42 2.38 13.21
CA GLY A 72 16.13 2.16 12.58
C GLY A 72 15.76 3.17 11.49
N SER A 73 16.53 4.25 11.34
CA SER A 73 16.24 5.29 10.33
C SER A 73 16.32 4.79 8.89
N ALA A 74 17.19 3.80 8.62
CA ALA A 74 17.33 3.23 7.29
C ALA A 74 16.03 2.56 6.81
N GLY A 75 15.36 1.79 7.67
CA GLY A 75 14.08 1.15 7.34
C GLY A 75 12.96 2.16 7.15
N VAL A 76 12.90 3.19 7.99
CA VAL A 76 11.91 4.27 7.85
C VAL A 76 12.08 5.01 6.53
N ARG A 77 13.32 5.35 6.19
CA ARG A 77 13.63 6.00 4.92
C ARG A 77 13.23 5.12 3.73
N PHE A 78 13.60 3.84 3.77
CA PHE A 78 13.25 2.90 2.71
C PHE A 78 11.72 2.83 2.50
N ALA A 79 10.94 2.76 3.58
CA ALA A 79 9.48 2.74 3.49
C ALA A 79 8.92 4.06 2.96
N SER A 80 9.51 5.21 3.34
CA SER A 80 9.05 6.53 2.89
C SER A 80 9.34 6.83 1.42
N GLU A 81 10.37 6.21 0.85
CA GLU A 81 10.75 6.35 -0.55
C GLU A 81 10.04 5.33 -1.47
N ALA A 82 9.28 4.40 -0.88
CA ALA A 82 8.52 3.42 -1.64
C ALA A 82 7.35 4.06 -2.42
N LYS A 83 6.88 3.37 -3.45
CA LYS A 83 5.71 3.84 -4.21
C LYS A 83 4.48 3.95 -3.28
N PRO A 84 3.70 5.03 -3.36
CA PRO A 84 2.51 5.22 -2.54
C PRO A 84 1.29 4.45 -3.09
N ASP A 85 1.46 3.15 -3.33
CA ASP A 85 0.46 2.25 -3.92
C ASP A 85 -0.18 1.28 -2.91
N GLY A 86 0.24 1.35 -1.63
CA GLY A 86 -0.27 0.50 -0.56
C GLY A 86 0.40 -0.87 -0.45
N TYR A 87 1.36 -1.22 -1.32
CA TYR A 87 2.06 -2.51 -1.28
C TYR A 87 3.32 -2.52 -0.42
N THR A 88 3.76 -1.36 0.10
CA THR A 88 4.86 -1.26 1.05
C THR A 88 4.40 -0.53 2.31
N ILE A 89 4.52 -1.18 3.46
CA ILE A 89 4.08 -0.67 4.76
C ILE A 89 5.28 -0.65 5.71
N GLY A 90 5.55 0.48 6.36
CA GLY A 90 6.58 0.58 7.39
C GLY A 90 6.03 0.32 8.79
N ILE A 91 6.65 -0.56 9.57
CA ILE A 91 6.40 -0.70 11.00
C ILE A 91 7.51 0.03 11.76
N ILE A 92 7.11 1.04 12.54
CA ILE A 92 8.02 1.89 13.32
C ILE A 92 7.82 1.63 14.80
N GLY A 93 8.91 1.31 15.52
CA GLY A 93 8.86 1.13 16.96
C GLY A 93 8.76 2.46 17.71
N SER A 94 8.12 2.46 18.87
CA SER A 94 7.95 3.64 19.73
C SER A 94 9.29 4.29 20.13
N SER A 95 10.35 3.51 20.29
CA SER A 95 11.70 4.01 20.57
C SER A 95 12.28 4.89 19.45
N PHE A 96 11.87 4.66 18.20
CA PHE A 96 12.26 5.51 17.08
C PHE A 96 11.55 6.87 17.14
N VAL A 97 10.26 6.86 17.42
CA VAL A 97 9.45 8.09 17.55
C VAL A 97 9.98 8.94 18.70
N ALA A 98 10.22 8.35 19.87
CA ALA A 98 10.71 9.07 21.06
C ALA A 98 12.10 9.71 20.88
N ARG A 99 12.92 9.24 19.95
CA ARG A 99 14.27 9.76 19.71
C ARG A 99 14.30 11.01 18.82
N ASN A 100 13.25 11.23 18.03
CA ASN A 100 13.17 12.33 17.07
C ASN A 100 12.30 13.51 17.54
N TYR A 101 11.89 13.50 18.79
CA TYR A 101 11.25 14.58 19.52
C TYR A 101 12.13 14.93 20.76
#